data_a5414f09c1d3179607192a274e497c45
#
_entry.id   a5414f09c1d3179607192a274e497c45
#
_cell.length_a   1.000
_cell.length_b   1.000
_cell.length_c   1.000
_cell.angle_alpha   90.00
_cell.angle_beta   90.00
_cell.angle_gamma   90.00
#
_symmetry.space_group_name_H-M   'P 1'
#
loop_
_entity.id
_entity.type
_entity.pdbx_description
1 polymer ?
#
loop_
_entity_poly.entity_id
_entity_poly.type
_entity_poly.pdbx_seq_one_letter_code
_entity_poly.pdbx_strand_id
1 'polypeptide(L)'
;MGLSSSAPVIHVRQIPIAGQDIVTVLGSAAIAVLVGLSAFFSSSEIAMFSLQQHRIDSLVDEGVTGAETIRDMKQNPHRLLVTILVGNNIVNVAMTSIATALFGIYLSRGQSVLATTFGITTLVLIFGESAPKSYAVENTESWALRIARPLKASEYALYPLVVLFDYIVKGVNKVIGGSAAIESTYVTRDEIQDIIETGER
;
A
#
# COMPACT_ATOMS: atom_id res chain seq x y z
N MET A 1 13.47 -50.31 29.83
CA MET A 1 12.92 -49.08 30.40
C MET A 1 12.71 -48.11 29.23
N GLY A 2 11.54 -48.22 28.59
CA GLY A 2 11.22 -47.44 27.40
C GLY A 2 10.46 -46.17 27.77
N LEU A 3 11.03 -45.00 27.49
CA LEU A 3 10.33 -43.73 27.62
C LEU A 3 9.54 -43.49 26.33
N SER A 4 8.24 -43.80 26.37
CA SER A 4 7.28 -43.40 25.36
C SER A 4 7.06 -41.88 25.48
N SER A 5 7.72 -41.10 24.65
CA SER A 5 7.45 -39.67 24.51
C SER A 5 6.22 -39.49 23.62
N SER A 6 5.05 -39.42 24.24
CA SER A 6 3.82 -38.98 23.57
C SER A 6 3.81 -37.47 23.46
N ALA A 7 4.29 -36.96 22.32
CA ALA A 7 4.08 -35.53 21.96
C ALA A 7 2.58 -35.24 21.91
N PRO A 8 2.13 -34.08 22.44
CA PRO A 8 0.71 -33.71 22.38
C PRO A 8 0.29 -33.51 20.93
N VAL A 9 -0.63 -34.35 20.46
CA VAL A 9 -1.31 -34.17 19.17
C VAL A 9 -2.21 -32.93 19.33
N ILE A 10 -1.84 -31.83 18.76
CA ILE A 10 -2.69 -30.64 18.69
C ILE A 10 -3.87 -31.01 17.78
N HIS A 11 -5.01 -31.33 18.39
CA HIS A 11 -6.26 -31.50 17.69
C HIS A 11 -6.67 -30.14 17.07
N VAL A 12 -6.35 -29.92 15.80
CA VAL A 12 -6.95 -28.85 15.03
C VAL A 12 -8.45 -29.15 14.94
N ARG A 13 -9.23 -28.34 15.66
CA ARG A 13 -10.69 -28.43 15.73
C ARG A 13 -11.24 -28.33 14.32
N GLN A 14 -11.71 -29.43 13.75
CA GLN A 14 -12.35 -29.44 12.44
C GLN A 14 -13.63 -28.60 12.51
N ILE A 15 -13.69 -27.56 11.70
CA ILE A 15 -14.88 -26.73 11.55
C ILE A 15 -15.97 -27.60 10.89
N PRO A 16 -17.22 -27.65 11.41
CA PRO A 16 -18.31 -28.41 10.78
C PRO A 16 -18.50 -27.97 9.31
N ILE A 17 -18.89 -28.89 8.44
CA ILE A 17 -19.01 -28.66 6.97
C ILE A 17 -19.84 -27.38 6.65
N ALA A 18 -20.98 -27.19 7.33
CA ALA A 18 -21.80 -25.98 7.19
C ALA A 18 -21.08 -24.68 7.62
N GLY A 19 -20.09 -24.76 8.51
CA GLY A 19 -19.26 -23.62 8.90
C GLY A 19 -18.14 -23.32 7.91
N GLN A 20 -17.67 -24.32 7.14
CA GLN A 20 -16.64 -24.12 6.12
C GLN A 20 -17.13 -23.28 4.95
N ASP A 21 -18.38 -23.49 4.51
CA ASP A 21 -18.97 -22.70 3.41
C ASP A 21 -19.08 -21.21 3.79
N ILE A 22 -19.53 -20.93 5.01
CA ILE A 22 -19.63 -19.54 5.51
C ILE A 22 -18.25 -18.88 5.58
N VAL A 23 -17.26 -19.58 6.13
CA VAL A 23 -15.88 -19.05 6.21
C VAL A 23 -15.30 -18.80 4.82
N THR A 24 -15.56 -19.69 3.87
CA THR A 24 -15.10 -19.55 2.49
C THR A 24 -15.74 -18.35 1.80
N VAL A 25 -17.06 -18.17 1.92
CA VAL A 25 -17.76 -17.03 1.33
C VAL A 25 -17.29 -15.70 1.93
N LEU A 26 -17.21 -15.63 3.28
CA LEU A 26 -16.75 -14.40 3.96
C LEU A 26 -15.27 -14.11 3.65
N GLY A 27 -14.42 -15.13 3.64
CA GLY A 27 -13.01 -14.95 3.32
C GLY A 27 -12.78 -14.55 1.85
N SER A 28 -13.53 -15.12 0.91
CA SER A 28 -13.46 -14.71 -0.51
C SER A 28 -13.97 -13.28 -0.69
N ALA A 29 -15.04 -12.90 -0.01
CA ALA A 29 -15.54 -11.51 -0.02
C ALA A 29 -14.50 -10.55 0.59
N ALA A 30 -13.85 -10.94 1.69
CA ALA A 30 -12.77 -10.14 2.28
C ALA A 30 -11.59 -9.97 1.32
N ILE A 31 -11.17 -11.03 0.61
CA ILE A 31 -10.11 -10.94 -0.41
C ILE A 31 -10.53 -9.96 -1.53
N ALA A 32 -11.77 -10.03 -2.01
CA ALA A 32 -12.25 -9.11 -3.05
C ALA A 32 -12.20 -7.63 -2.59
N VAL A 33 -12.59 -7.35 -1.35
CA VAL A 33 -12.48 -6.02 -0.75
C VAL A 33 -11.01 -5.58 -0.65
N LEU A 34 -10.13 -6.49 -0.20
CA LEU A 34 -8.70 -6.19 -0.07
C LEU A 34 -8.03 -5.95 -1.44
N VAL A 35 -8.43 -6.67 -2.50
CA VAL A 35 -7.98 -6.38 -3.87
C VAL A 35 -8.38 -4.96 -4.28
N GLY A 36 -9.61 -4.55 -3.97
CA GLY A 36 -10.07 -3.18 -4.21
C GLY A 36 -9.27 -2.13 -3.43
N LEU A 37 -8.91 -2.41 -2.17
CA LEU A 37 -8.05 -1.54 -1.37
C LEU A 37 -6.61 -1.49 -1.89
N SER A 38 -6.04 -2.61 -2.34
CA SER A 38 -4.73 -2.64 -3.00
C SER A 38 -4.75 -1.80 -4.28
N ALA A 39 -5.76 -1.97 -5.12
CA ALA A 39 -5.98 -1.17 -6.31
C ALA A 39 -6.11 0.34 -5.99
N PHE A 40 -6.82 0.67 -4.91
CA PHE A 40 -6.96 2.04 -4.43
C PHE A 40 -5.60 2.64 -4.05
N PHE A 41 -4.80 1.99 -3.20
CA PHE A 41 -3.49 2.52 -2.81
C PHE A 41 -2.52 2.60 -3.99
N SER A 42 -2.46 1.57 -4.84
CA SER A 42 -1.58 1.53 -6.01
C SER A 42 -1.91 2.60 -7.04
N SER A 43 -3.20 2.82 -7.33
CA SER A 43 -3.62 3.89 -8.24
C SER A 43 -3.46 5.28 -7.63
N SER A 44 -3.61 5.41 -6.30
CA SER A 44 -3.40 6.66 -5.59
C SER A 44 -1.95 7.11 -5.66
N GLU A 45 -0.99 6.20 -5.58
CA GLU A 45 0.43 6.49 -5.76
C GLU A 45 0.66 7.21 -7.10
N ILE A 46 0.25 6.59 -8.19
CA ILE A 46 0.43 7.14 -9.53
C ILE A 46 -0.30 8.48 -9.69
N ALA A 47 -1.57 8.56 -9.33
CA ALA A 47 -2.37 9.77 -9.51
C ALA A 47 -1.78 10.96 -8.73
N MET A 48 -1.37 10.74 -7.47
CA MET A 48 -0.83 11.80 -6.63
C MET A 48 0.56 12.25 -7.08
N PHE A 49 1.45 11.35 -7.49
CA PHE A 49 2.81 11.74 -7.87
C PHE A 49 2.95 12.19 -9.33
N SER A 50 2.06 11.74 -10.24
CA SER A 50 2.06 12.20 -11.63
C SER A 50 1.41 13.57 -11.84
N LEU A 51 0.52 14.02 -10.92
CA LEU A 51 -0.13 15.32 -11.04
C LEU A 51 0.85 16.43 -10.69
N GLN A 52 1.08 17.33 -11.66
CA GLN A 52 2.07 18.42 -11.56
C GLN A 52 1.58 19.55 -10.65
N GLN A 53 2.51 20.21 -9.95
CA GLN A 53 2.18 21.24 -8.96
C GLN A 53 1.42 22.42 -9.56
N HIS A 54 1.84 22.94 -10.72
CA HIS A 54 1.17 24.05 -11.37
C HIS A 54 -0.31 23.74 -11.72
N ARG A 55 -0.59 22.45 -12.05
CA ARG A 55 -1.98 22.04 -12.34
C ARG A 55 -2.82 21.98 -11.07
N ILE A 56 -2.22 21.56 -9.93
CA ILE A 56 -2.89 21.58 -8.64
C ILE A 56 -3.25 23.01 -8.24
N ASP A 57 -2.32 23.95 -8.41
CA ASP A 57 -2.54 25.36 -8.07
C ASP A 57 -3.67 25.95 -8.93
N SER A 58 -3.70 25.68 -10.24
CA SER A 58 -4.81 26.06 -11.13
C SER A 58 -6.16 25.49 -10.65
N LEU A 59 -6.21 24.21 -10.30
CA LEU A 59 -7.44 23.56 -9.80
C LEU A 59 -7.92 24.15 -8.47
N VAL A 60 -7.00 24.61 -7.62
CA VAL A 60 -7.34 25.31 -6.38
C VAL A 60 -7.91 26.69 -6.67
N ASP A 61 -7.29 27.43 -7.58
CA ASP A 61 -7.76 28.78 -8.00
C ASP A 61 -9.14 28.71 -8.69
N GLU A 62 -9.40 27.62 -9.41
CA GLU A 62 -10.70 27.30 -10.02
C GLU A 62 -11.74 26.82 -8.97
N GLY A 63 -11.35 26.61 -7.72
CA GLY A 63 -12.24 26.13 -6.65
C GLY A 63 -12.70 24.68 -6.80
N VAL A 64 -11.92 23.84 -7.49
CA VAL A 64 -12.28 22.44 -7.75
C VAL A 64 -12.25 21.63 -6.47
N THR A 65 -13.34 20.92 -6.20
CA THR A 65 -13.47 20.07 -5.01
C THR A 65 -12.38 19.01 -4.95
N GLY A 66 -11.63 18.96 -3.84
CA GLY A 66 -10.53 18.01 -3.63
C GLY A 66 -9.14 18.57 -3.95
N ALA A 67 -9.03 19.64 -4.73
CA ALA A 67 -7.76 20.24 -5.11
C ALA A 67 -6.94 20.73 -3.90
N GLU A 68 -7.58 21.41 -2.95
CA GLU A 68 -6.93 21.82 -1.69
C GLU A 68 -6.41 20.63 -0.89
N THR A 69 -7.18 19.53 -0.83
CA THR A 69 -6.77 18.31 -0.13
C THR A 69 -5.53 17.69 -0.78
N ILE A 70 -5.46 17.68 -2.11
CA ILE A 70 -4.29 17.21 -2.86
C ILE A 70 -3.09 18.10 -2.53
N ARG A 71 -3.25 19.43 -2.61
CA ARG A 71 -2.20 20.40 -2.29
C ARG A 71 -1.64 20.18 -0.89
N ASP A 72 -2.51 20.05 0.12
CA ASP A 72 -2.10 19.81 1.50
C ASP A 72 -1.31 18.51 1.68
N MET A 73 -1.75 17.41 1.06
CA MET A 73 -1.03 16.14 1.13
C MET A 73 0.32 16.22 0.44
N LYS A 74 0.42 16.95 -0.67
CA LYS A 74 1.68 17.12 -1.42
C LYS A 74 2.68 18.07 -0.76
N GLN A 75 2.27 18.87 0.23
CA GLN A 75 3.22 19.61 1.08
C GLN A 75 4.12 18.69 1.92
N ASN A 76 3.68 17.45 2.16
CA ASN A 76 4.46 16.43 2.87
C ASN A 76 4.55 15.15 2.03
N PRO A 77 5.31 15.15 0.91
CA PRO A 77 5.33 14.05 -0.04
C PRO A 77 5.87 12.75 0.58
N HIS A 78 6.83 12.85 1.51
CA HIS A 78 7.33 11.70 2.25
C HIS A 78 6.22 11.01 3.06
N ARG A 79 5.45 11.79 3.82
CA ARG A 79 4.35 11.24 4.63
C ARG A 79 3.26 10.62 3.75
N LEU A 80 2.93 11.26 2.63
CA LEU A 80 1.99 10.73 1.65
C LEU A 80 2.47 9.39 1.10
N LEU A 81 3.74 9.30 0.68
CA LEU A 81 4.35 8.07 0.16
C LEU A 81 4.33 6.96 1.20
N VAL A 82 4.76 7.24 2.43
CA VAL A 82 4.77 6.25 3.52
C VAL A 82 3.35 5.78 3.86
N THR A 83 2.35 6.67 3.84
CA THR A 83 0.95 6.30 4.06
C THR A 83 0.47 5.29 3.01
N ILE A 84 0.72 5.57 1.73
CA ILE A 84 0.34 4.69 0.63
C ILE A 84 1.07 3.35 0.73
N LEU A 85 2.37 3.37 0.97
CA LEU A 85 3.21 2.17 1.09
C LEU A 85 2.76 1.28 2.26
N VAL A 86 2.57 1.86 3.44
CA VAL A 86 2.11 1.14 4.63
C VAL A 86 0.71 0.56 4.41
N GLY A 87 -0.21 1.37 3.86
CA GLY A 87 -1.56 0.92 3.54
C GLY A 87 -1.58 -0.26 2.58
N ASN A 88 -0.86 -0.16 1.47
CA ASN A 88 -0.76 -1.23 0.48
C ASN A 88 -0.15 -2.51 1.05
N ASN A 89 0.93 -2.40 1.84
CA ASN A 89 1.57 -3.56 2.45
C ASN A 89 0.65 -4.26 3.47
N ILE A 90 -0.07 -3.51 4.32
CA ILE A 90 -1.03 -4.10 5.26
C ILE A 90 -2.11 -4.88 4.52
N VAL A 91 -2.66 -4.31 3.45
CA VAL A 91 -3.68 -4.95 2.62
C VAL A 91 -3.15 -6.24 1.99
N ASN A 92 -1.96 -6.20 1.41
CA ASN A 92 -1.37 -7.37 0.75
C ASN A 92 -1.03 -8.49 1.74
N VAL A 93 -0.51 -8.16 2.93
CA VAL A 93 -0.25 -9.14 4.00
C VAL A 93 -1.55 -9.74 4.52
N ALA A 94 -2.58 -8.93 4.75
CA ALA A 94 -3.90 -9.39 5.18
C ALA A 94 -4.52 -10.35 4.15
N MET A 95 -4.47 -9.98 2.87
CA MET A 95 -4.97 -10.79 1.75
C MET A 95 -4.27 -12.16 1.68
N THR A 96 -2.94 -12.16 1.74
CA THR A 96 -2.14 -13.39 1.73
C THR A 96 -2.45 -14.28 2.92
N SER A 97 -2.63 -13.70 4.11
CA SER A 97 -2.96 -14.43 5.34
C SER A 97 -4.34 -15.09 5.24
N ILE A 98 -5.36 -14.35 4.79
CA ILE A 98 -6.72 -14.87 4.60
C ILE A 98 -6.72 -15.96 3.53
N ALA A 99 -6.07 -15.75 2.41
CA ALA A 99 -6.00 -16.73 1.32
C ALA A 99 -5.31 -18.02 1.76
N THR A 100 -4.20 -17.93 2.51
CA THR A 100 -3.52 -19.09 3.04
C THR A 100 -4.43 -19.90 3.98
N ALA A 101 -5.18 -19.23 4.85
CA ALA A 101 -6.15 -19.86 5.73
C ALA A 101 -7.29 -20.55 4.95
N LEU A 102 -7.82 -19.89 3.91
CA LEU A 102 -8.88 -20.45 3.06
C LEU A 102 -8.40 -21.68 2.28
N PHE A 103 -7.26 -21.57 1.60
CA PHE A 103 -6.70 -22.70 0.87
C PHE A 103 -6.36 -23.86 1.81
N GLY A 104 -5.97 -23.58 3.07
CA GLY A 104 -5.71 -24.60 4.10
C GLY A 104 -6.93 -25.41 4.50
N ILE A 105 -8.15 -24.98 4.19
CA ILE A 105 -9.38 -25.75 4.40
C ILE A 105 -9.48 -26.91 3.40
N TYR A 106 -9.02 -26.69 2.16
CA TYR A 106 -9.23 -27.59 1.02
C TYR A 106 -7.95 -28.30 0.55
N LEU A 107 -6.79 -27.73 0.83
CA LEU A 107 -5.50 -28.18 0.31
C LEU A 107 -4.56 -28.61 1.44
N SER A 108 -3.59 -29.46 1.12
CA SER A 108 -2.50 -29.77 2.05
C SER A 108 -1.64 -28.53 2.31
N ARG A 109 -0.90 -28.53 3.43
CA ARG A 109 -0.08 -27.37 3.84
C ARG A 109 0.85 -26.84 2.74
N GLY A 110 1.56 -27.72 2.03
CA GLY A 110 2.45 -27.33 0.94
C GLY A 110 1.69 -26.76 -0.26
N GLN A 111 0.57 -27.36 -0.63
CA GLN A 111 -0.29 -26.90 -1.73
C GLN A 111 -0.93 -25.55 -1.42
N SER A 112 -1.36 -25.31 -0.18
CA SER A 112 -1.93 -24.02 0.24
C SER A 112 -0.92 -22.89 0.09
N VAL A 113 0.34 -23.10 0.49
CA VAL A 113 1.41 -22.12 0.35
C VAL A 113 1.66 -21.83 -1.13
N LEU A 114 1.77 -22.84 -1.98
CA LEU A 114 1.97 -22.65 -3.42
C LEU A 114 0.78 -21.93 -4.06
N ALA A 115 -0.44 -22.37 -3.78
CA ALA A 115 -1.65 -21.74 -4.31
C ALA A 115 -1.78 -20.28 -3.90
N THR A 116 -1.46 -19.96 -2.63
CA THR A 116 -1.45 -18.57 -2.15
C THR A 116 -0.36 -17.78 -2.85
N THR A 117 0.86 -18.28 -2.89
CA THR A 117 1.99 -17.55 -3.48
C THR A 117 1.72 -17.21 -4.94
N PHE A 118 1.39 -18.18 -5.76
CA PHE A 118 1.17 -17.92 -7.19
C PHE A 118 -0.20 -17.26 -7.46
N GLY A 119 -1.26 -17.74 -6.83
CA GLY A 119 -2.61 -17.25 -7.07
C GLY A 119 -2.80 -15.82 -6.60
N ILE A 120 -2.45 -15.52 -5.33
CA ILE A 120 -2.61 -14.17 -4.79
C ILE A 120 -1.61 -13.19 -5.41
N THR A 121 -0.37 -13.59 -5.64
CA THR A 121 0.60 -12.72 -6.31
C THR A 121 0.11 -12.32 -7.70
N THR A 122 -0.37 -13.27 -8.50
CA THR A 122 -0.91 -12.98 -9.84
C THR A 122 -2.13 -12.08 -9.77
N LEU A 123 -3.05 -12.36 -8.84
CA LEU A 123 -4.26 -11.57 -8.65
C LEU A 123 -3.93 -10.13 -8.23
N VAL A 124 -3.02 -9.94 -7.28
CA VAL A 124 -2.57 -8.62 -6.83
C VAL A 124 -1.84 -7.88 -7.94
N LEU A 125 -0.90 -8.52 -8.64
CA LEU A 125 -0.15 -7.89 -9.73
C LEU A 125 -1.09 -7.37 -10.84
N ILE A 126 -2.11 -8.15 -11.21
CA ILE A 126 -3.02 -7.75 -12.29
C ILE A 126 -4.05 -6.72 -11.81
N PHE A 127 -4.80 -7.07 -10.76
CA PHE A 127 -5.99 -6.31 -10.34
C PHE A 127 -5.71 -5.32 -9.20
N GLY A 128 -4.70 -5.58 -8.36
CA GLY A 128 -4.30 -4.72 -7.26
C GLY A 128 -3.27 -3.67 -7.64
N GLU A 129 -2.47 -3.92 -8.71
CA GLU A 129 -1.36 -3.03 -9.07
C GLU A 129 -1.36 -2.60 -10.53
N SER A 130 -1.15 -3.49 -11.51
CA SER A 130 -0.90 -3.10 -12.89
C SER A 130 -2.08 -2.39 -13.55
N ALA A 131 -3.27 -2.97 -13.52
CA ALA A 131 -4.45 -2.38 -14.13
C ALA A 131 -4.88 -1.05 -13.45
N PRO A 132 -4.91 -0.95 -12.09
CA PRO A 132 -5.21 0.31 -11.43
C PRO A 132 -4.18 1.42 -11.68
N LYS A 133 -2.88 1.08 -11.75
CA LYS A 133 -1.83 2.05 -12.09
C LYS A 133 -1.98 2.55 -13.52
N SER A 134 -2.24 1.66 -14.48
CA SER A 134 -2.50 2.06 -15.88
C SER A 134 -3.69 3.01 -15.98
N TYR A 135 -4.79 2.69 -15.31
CA TYR A 135 -5.96 3.57 -15.26
C TYR A 135 -5.63 4.95 -14.67
N ALA A 136 -4.83 4.99 -13.58
CA ALA A 136 -4.44 6.23 -12.94
C ALA A 136 -3.51 7.09 -13.81
N VAL A 137 -2.65 6.48 -14.63
CA VAL A 137 -1.82 7.21 -15.62
C VAL A 137 -2.70 7.93 -16.65
N GLU A 138 -3.68 7.22 -17.20
CA GLU A 138 -4.58 7.78 -18.23
C GLU A 138 -5.54 8.83 -17.69
N ASN A 139 -5.90 8.73 -16.39
CA ASN A 139 -6.92 9.55 -15.75
C ASN A 139 -6.38 10.34 -14.54
N THR A 140 -5.12 10.73 -14.56
CA THR A 140 -4.38 11.27 -13.40
C THR A 140 -5.16 12.33 -12.62
N GLU A 141 -5.62 13.39 -13.28
CA GLU A 141 -6.30 14.51 -12.62
C GLU A 141 -7.64 14.13 -12.02
N SER A 142 -8.52 13.55 -12.84
CA SER A 142 -9.87 13.17 -12.40
C SER A 142 -9.84 12.12 -11.30
N TRP A 143 -8.86 11.22 -11.36
CA TRP A 143 -8.67 10.19 -10.36
C TRP A 143 -8.08 10.76 -9.07
N ALA A 144 -7.06 11.62 -9.13
CA ALA A 144 -6.49 12.31 -7.97
C ALA A 144 -7.56 13.08 -7.18
N LEU A 145 -8.41 13.86 -7.87
CA LEU A 145 -9.51 14.59 -7.24
C LEU A 145 -10.52 13.66 -6.54
N ARG A 146 -10.84 12.52 -7.16
CA ARG A 146 -11.78 11.54 -6.60
C ARG A 146 -11.23 10.86 -5.35
N ILE A 147 -9.95 10.48 -5.35
CA ILE A 147 -9.34 9.75 -4.25
C ILE A 147 -8.82 10.66 -3.12
N ALA A 148 -8.72 11.97 -3.32
CA ALA A 148 -8.13 12.90 -2.37
C ALA A 148 -8.69 12.75 -0.94
N ARG A 149 -10.01 12.76 -0.79
CA ARG A 149 -10.67 12.64 0.51
C ARG A 149 -10.49 11.26 1.16
N PRO A 150 -10.75 10.12 0.49
CA PRO A 150 -10.52 8.80 1.09
C PRO A 150 -9.05 8.55 1.39
N LEU A 151 -8.13 9.07 0.57
CA LEU A 151 -6.70 8.95 0.84
C LEU A 151 -6.28 9.77 2.07
N LYS A 152 -6.82 10.97 2.24
CA LYS A 152 -6.61 11.78 3.44
C LYS A 152 -7.17 11.10 4.70
N ALA A 153 -8.32 10.43 4.59
CA ALA A 153 -8.88 9.63 5.68
C ALA A 153 -7.97 8.44 6.02
N SER A 154 -7.39 7.77 5.01
CA SER A 154 -6.41 6.70 5.21
C SER A 154 -5.14 7.20 5.90
N GLU A 155 -4.66 8.41 5.57
CA GLU A 155 -3.52 9.06 6.25
C GLU A 155 -3.78 9.22 7.76
N TYR A 156 -4.98 9.68 8.14
CA TYR A 156 -5.34 9.79 9.55
C TYR A 156 -5.46 8.42 10.24
N ALA A 157 -6.09 7.45 9.58
CA ALA A 157 -6.28 6.11 10.14
C ALA A 157 -4.94 5.37 10.34
N LEU A 158 -4.00 5.54 9.41
CA LEU A 158 -2.68 4.90 9.43
C LEU A 158 -1.62 5.74 10.16
N TYR A 159 -1.97 6.93 10.64
CA TYR A 159 -1.02 7.87 11.26
C TYR A 159 -0.10 7.23 12.32
N PRO A 160 -0.61 6.46 13.31
CA PRO A 160 0.27 5.85 14.32
C PRO A 160 1.27 4.86 13.72
N LEU A 161 0.90 4.15 12.66
CA LEU A 161 1.78 3.22 11.96
C LEU A 161 2.81 3.95 11.11
N VAL A 162 2.41 5.03 10.44
CA VAL A 162 3.30 5.89 9.65
C VAL A 162 4.37 6.49 10.55
N VAL A 163 4.01 7.04 11.71
CA VAL A 163 4.97 7.60 12.69
C VAL A 163 5.93 6.53 13.21
N LEU A 164 5.42 5.32 13.53
CA LEU A 164 6.25 4.20 13.94
C LEU A 164 7.25 3.81 12.85
N PHE A 165 6.80 3.73 11.61
CA PHE A 165 7.63 3.40 10.45
C PHE A 165 8.72 4.43 10.22
N ASP A 166 8.38 5.73 10.26
CA ASP A 166 9.35 6.83 10.16
C ASP A 166 10.41 6.76 11.25
N TYR A 167 10.01 6.45 12.48
CA TYR A 167 10.95 6.32 13.58
C TYR A 167 11.94 5.17 13.37
N ILE A 168 11.44 4.02 12.89
CA ILE A 168 12.28 2.85 12.58
C ILE A 168 13.25 3.18 11.44
N VAL A 169 12.77 3.78 10.34
CA VAL A 169 13.60 4.14 9.19
C VAL A 169 14.69 5.14 9.57
N LYS A 170 14.37 6.17 10.37
CA LYS A 170 15.36 7.11 10.91
C LYS A 170 16.41 6.40 11.76
N GLY A 171 16.00 5.44 12.59
CA GLY A 171 16.92 4.62 13.39
C GLY A 171 17.86 3.78 12.52
N VAL A 172 17.34 3.12 11.49
CA VAL A 172 18.12 2.32 10.53
C VAL A 172 19.09 3.22 9.75
N ASN A 173 18.64 4.36 9.23
CA ASN A 173 19.50 5.31 8.52
C ASN A 173 20.65 5.82 9.38
N LYS A 174 20.42 6.09 10.67
CA LYS A 174 21.47 6.48 11.61
C LYS A 174 22.53 5.40 11.80
N VAL A 175 22.14 4.13 11.78
CA VAL A 175 23.07 2.98 11.94
C VAL A 175 23.87 2.74 10.66
N ILE A 176 23.26 2.90 9.49
CA ILE A 176 23.89 2.67 8.17
C ILE A 176 24.78 3.86 7.75
N GLY A 177 24.73 4.99 8.48
CA GLY A 177 25.49 6.20 8.13
C GLY A 177 24.94 6.94 6.91
N GLY A 178 23.71 6.63 6.52
CA GLY A 178 23.00 7.32 5.43
C GLY A 178 22.43 8.64 5.93
N SER A 179 22.82 9.74 5.31
CA SER A 179 22.01 10.97 5.34
C SER A 179 20.63 10.64 4.79
N ALA A 180 19.58 11.32 5.27
CA ALA A 180 18.19 11.07 4.88
C ALA A 180 17.98 11.36 3.38
N ALA A 181 18.50 10.48 2.52
CA ALA A 181 18.55 10.62 1.06
C ALA A 181 17.18 10.45 0.36
N ILE A 182 16.10 10.19 1.11
CA ILE A 182 14.74 10.20 0.55
C ILE A 182 14.22 11.64 0.38
N GLU A 183 14.81 12.60 1.09
CA GLU A 183 14.46 14.02 0.97
C GLU A 183 15.07 14.71 -0.26
N SER A 184 16.10 14.12 -0.89
CA SER A 184 16.89 14.76 -1.95
C SER A 184 16.54 14.37 -3.39
N THR A 185 15.45 13.63 -3.64
CA THR A 185 15.06 13.29 -5.02
C THR A 185 14.29 14.43 -5.72
N TYR A 186 13.94 15.47 -4.99
CA TYR A 186 13.43 16.72 -5.58
C TYR A 186 14.56 17.74 -5.62
N VAL A 187 15.22 17.85 -6.78
CA VAL A 187 16.12 18.97 -7.07
C VAL A 187 15.33 20.26 -6.82
N THR A 188 15.69 20.97 -5.76
CA THR A 188 15.02 22.21 -5.39
C THR A 188 15.30 23.25 -6.46
N ARG A 189 14.34 24.11 -6.74
CA ARG A 189 14.50 25.21 -7.73
C ARG A 189 15.77 26.05 -7.48
N ASP A 190 16.16 26.17 -6.24
CA ASP A 190 17.35 26.89 -5.79
C ASP A 190 18.66 26.20 -6.25
N GLU A 191 18.73 24.85 -6.25
CA GLU A 191 19.88 24.12 -6.79
C GLU A 191 19.99 24.24 -8.32
N ILE A 192 18.86 24.32 -9.03
CA ILE A 192 18.88 24.55 -10.49
C ILE A 192 19.35 25.97 -10.79
N GLN A 193 18.97 26.97 -9.99
CA GLN A 193 19.43 28.34 -10.13
C GLN A 193 20.94 28.47 -9.88
N ASP A 194 21.45 27.82 -8.84
CA ASP A 194 22.89 27.78 -8.52
C ASP A 194 23.72 27.12 -9.65
N ILE A 195 23.20 26.06 -10.26
CA ILE A 195 23.87 25.39 -11.40
C ILE A 195 23.89 26.31 -12.65
N ILE A 196 22.82 27.06 -12.90
CA ILE A 196 22.73 27.99 -14.01
C ILE A 196 23.69 29.17 -13.81
N GLU A 197 23.75 29.78 -12.61
CA GLU A 197 24.66 30.86 -12.29
C GLU A 197 26.13 30.42 -12.28
N THR A 198 26.42 29.19 -11.92
CA THR A 198 27.80 28.67 -11.92
C THR A 198 28.26 28.24 -13.32
N GLY A 199 27.33 27.91 -14.21
CA GLY A 199 27.61 27.52 -15.59
C GLY A 199 27.84 28.72 -16.56
N GLU A 200 27.55 29.95 -16.14
CA GLU A 200 27.76 31.17 -16.93
C GLU A 200 29.11 31.89 -16.65
N ARG A 201 29.97 31.29 -15.84
CA ARG A 201 31.34 31.76 -15.56
C ARG A 201 32.36 30.87 -16.23
#